data_300f4683ee6698b211792ae9fb6b9173
#
_entry.id   300f4683ee6698b211792ae9fb6b9173
#
_cell.length_a   1.000
_cell.length_b   1.000
_cell.length_c   1.000
_cell.angle_alpha   90.00
_cell.angle_beta   90.00
_cell.angle_gamma   90.00
#
_symmetry.space_group_name_H-M   'P 1'
#
loop_
_entity.id
_entity.type
_entity.pdbx_description
1 polymer ?
#
loop_
_entity_poly.entity_id
_entity_poly.type
_entity_poly.pdbx_seq_one_letter_code
_entity_poly.pdbx_strand_id
1 'polypeptide(L)'
;IKTITINTVTTIDVVEINDVTVRFKDGDKPVFTGKVPEGANYAYRCEWWELDSKTGAMSTDFGNFYENKITTFEAGKTYHYGVYVTTIYGDRYVFTPDTKLKINGEFVNYKRYEGDTSDGDTAGIWHSI
;
A
#
# COMPACT_ATOMS: atom_id res chain seq x y z
N ILE A 1 -21.94 39.63 10.28
CA ILE A 1 -20.58 39.05 10.13
C ILE A 1 -20.70 37.60 9.81
N LYS A 2 -20.07 37.21 8.74
CA LYS A 2 -20.05 35.84 8.31
C LYS A 2 -18.96 35.09 9.04
N THR A 3 -19.32 34.03 9.77
CA THR A 3 -18.37 33.19 10.44
C THR A 3 -17.85 32.14 9.47
N ILE A 4 -16.54 32.03 9.37
CA ILE A 4 -15.88 31.00 8.57
C ILE A 4 -15.23 29.99 9.52
N THR A 5 -15.64 28.75 9.41
CA THR A 5 -15.00 27.66 10.14
C THR A 5 -13.94 27.04 9.25
N ILE A 6 -12.71 27.03 9.71
CA ILE A 6 -11.62 26.38 9.01
C ILE A 6 -11.41 25.00 9.65
N ASN A 7 -11.65 23.97 8.85
CA ASN A 7 -11.37 22.61 9.29
C ASN A 7 -9.87 22.33 9.15
N THR A 8 -9.27 21.86 10.22
CA THR A 8 -7.89 21.42 10.19
C THR A 8 -7.83 19.97 9.75
N VAL A 9 -6.88 19.66 8.89
CA VAL A 9 -6.62 18.30 8.42
C VAL A 9 -5.44 17.74 9.20
N THR A 10 -5.56 16.50 9.66
CA THR A 10 -4.49 15.84 10.36
C THR A 10 -3.66 15.01 9.38
N THR A 11 -2.36 15.23 9.40
CA THR A 11 -1.41 14.46 8.61
C THR A 11 -1.25 13.06 9.18
N ILE A 12 -1.27 12.06 8.31
CA ILE A 12 -0.88 10.71 8.67
C ILE A 12 0.64 10.61 8.54
N ASP A 13 1.32 10.45 9.68
CA ASP A 13 2.78 10.44 9.71
C ASP A 13 3.35 9.07 9.34
N VAL A 14 2.65 8.01 9.71
CA VAL A 14 3.11 6.63 9.51
C VAL A 14 1.94 5.76 9.08
N VAL A 15 2.13 4.98 8.05
CA VAL A 15 1.24 3.88 7.66
C VAL A 15 1.91 2.59 8.09
N GLU A 16 1.20 1.77 8.86
CA GLU A 16 1.68 0.46 9.31
C GLU A 16 0.91 -0.64 8.61
N ILE A 17 1.63 -1.59 8.04
CA ILE A 17 1.06 -2.83 7.51
C ILE A 17 1.70 -3.98 8.26
N ASN A 18 0.88 -4.75 8.97
CA ASN A 18 1.33 -5.84 9.82
C ASN A 18 1.00 -7.19 9.19
N ASP A 19 1.68 -8.23 9.65
CA ASP A 19 1.46 -9.63 9.24
C ASP A 19 1.62 -9.87 7.74
N VAL A 20 2.42 -9.05 7.07
CA VAL A 20 2.75 -9.25 5.66
C VAL A 20 3.62 -10.50 5.55
N THR A 21 3.25 -11.40 4.66
CA THR A 21 4.07 -12.57 4.36
C THR A 21 5.14 -12.15 3.36
N VAL A 22 6.40 -12.14 3.81
CA VAL A 22 7.55 -11.67 3.02
C VAL A 22 8.57 -12.77 2.75
N ARG A 23 8.37 -13.97 3.27
CA ARG A 23 9.26 -15.11 3.06
C ARG A 23 8.55 -16.20 2.31
N PHE A 24 9.08 -16.52 1.17
CA PHE A 24 8.55 -17.56 0.29
C PHE A 24 9.67 -18.52 -0.07
N LYS A 25 9.30 -19.77 -0.28
CA LYS A 25 10.18 -20.80 -0.82
C LYS A 25 9.92 -20.98 -2.30
N ASP A 26 10.87 -21.56 -3.01
CA ASP A 26 10.68 -21.91 -4.40
C ASP A 26 9.42 -22.79 -4.56
N GLY A 27 8.54 -22.39 -5.45
CA GLY A 27 7.26 -23.06 -5.69
C GLY A 27 6.10 -22.60 -4.83
N ASP A 28 6.31 -21.71 -3.86
CA ASP A 28 5.21 -21.16 -3.06
C ASP A 28 4.31 -20.25 -3.91
N LYS A 29 3.02 -20.30 -3.62
CA LYS A 29 2.06 -19.40 -4.24
C LYS A 29 2.05 -18.05 -3.53
N PRO A 30 1.77 -16.95 -4.25
CA PRO A 30 1.56 -15.66 -3.60
C PRO A 30 0.40 -15.74 -2.60
N VAL A 31 0.62 -15.17 -1.42
CA VAL A 31 -0.41 -15.00 -0.40
C VAL A 31 -0.41 -13.55 0.07
N PHE A 32 -1.56 -13.08 0.50
CA PHE A 32 -1.77 -11.68 0.89
C PHE A 32 -2.34 -11.67 2.30
N THR A 33 -1.49 -11.35 3.26
CA THR A 33 -1.84 -11.45 4.69
C THR A 33 -1.68 -10.13 5.44
N GLY A 34 -1.31 -9.06 4.74
CA GLY A 34 -1.14 -7.74 5.33
C GLY A 34 -2.44 -7.18 5.89
N LYS A 35 -2.32 -6.42 6.96
CA LYS A 35 -3.46 -5.74 7.57
C LYS A 35 -3.00 -4.47 8.26
N VAL A 36 -3.92 -3.52 8.39
CA VAL A 36 -3.68 -2.28 9.14
C VAL A 36 -4.04 -2.48 10.60
N PRO A 37 -3.42 -1.69 11.53
CA PRO A 37 -3.77 -1.74 12.95
C PRO A 37 -5.24 -1.37 13.18
N GLU A 38 -5.83 -1.94 14.21
CA GLU A 38 -7.15 -1.53 14.67
C GLU A 38 -7.13 -0.06 15.08
N GLY A 39 -8.16 0.68 14.67
CA GLY A 39 -8.26 2.10 14.97
C GLY A 39 -7.42 3.01 14.08
N ALA A 40 -6.77 2.48 13.05
CA ALA A 40 -6.01 3.29 12.11
C ALA A 40 -6.91 4.27 11.34
N ASN A 41 -6.33 5.41 10.97
CA ASN A 41 -7.01 6.46 10.20
C ASN A 41 -6.88 6.28 8.70
N TYR A 42 -6.51 5.08 8.28
CA TYR A 42 -6.39 4.65 6.89
C TYR A 42 -6.91 3.23 6.77
N ALA A 43 -7.35 2.88 5.58
CA ALA A 43 -7.94 1.58 5.29
C ALA A 43 -7.06 0.83 4.29
N TYR A 44 -6.87 -0.44 4.57
CA TYR A 44 -6.26 -1.37 3.64
C TYR A 44 -7.19 -1.58 2.44
N ARG A 45 -6.63 -1.51 1.24
CA ARG A 45 -7.39 -1.76 0.00
C ARG A 45 -6.93 -3.01 -0.71
N CYS A 46 -5.64 -3.10 -1.04
CA CYS A 46 -5.08 -4.28 -1.68
C CYS A 46 -3.58 -4.37 -1.48
N GLU A 47 -3.06 -5.54 -1.76
CA GLU A 47 -1.64 -5.83 -1.84
C GLU A 47 -1.34 -6.48 -3.18
N TRP A 48 -0.07 -6.44 -3.59
CA TRP A 48 0.38 -7.18 -4.77
C TRP A 48 1.85 -7.55 -4.63
N TRP A 49 2.22 -8.55 -5.42
CA TRP A 49 3.60 -8.88 -5.70
C TRP A 49 3.89 -8.67 -7.17
N GLU A 50 5.04 -8.16 -7.48
CA GLU A 50 5.42 -7.83 -8.84
C GLU A 50 6.83 -8.32 -9.12
N LEU A 51 7.01 -8.98 -10.26
CA LEU A 51 8.32 -9.36 -10.77
C LEU A 51 8.84 -8.28 -11.73
N ASP A 52 7.99 -7.82 -12.61
CA ASP A 52 8.22 -6.69 -13.50
C ASP A 52 6.87 -6.00 -13.76
N SER A 53 6.86 -4.93 -14.53
CA SER A 53 5.64 -4.15 -14.75
C SER A 53 4.50 -4.93 -15.44
N LYS A 54 4.78 -6.10 -15.99
CA LYS A 54 3.80 -6.92 -16.70
C LYS A 54 3.46 -8.22 -15.99
N THR A 55 4.24 -8.61 -15.00
CA THR A 55 4.10 -9.88 -14.30
C THR A 55 3.89 -9.64 -12.82
N GLY A 56 2.77 -10.08 -12.31
CA GLY A 56 2.43 -9.87 -10.91
C GLY A 56 1.23 -10.65 -10.43
N ALA A 57 0.92 -10.49 -9.15
CA ALA A 57 -0.27 -11.04 -8.52
C ALA A 57 -0.83 -10.02 -7.54
N MET A 58 -2.14 -9.83 -7.55
CA MET A 58 -2.83 -8.87 -6.67
C MET A 58 -3.83 -9.58 -5.77
N SER A 59 -4.02 -9.03 -4.58
CA SER A 59 -5.00 -9.54 -3.61
C SER A 59 -6.44 -9.28 -4.02
N THR A 60 -6.67 -8.28 -4.88
CA THR A 60 -7.97 -8.00 -5.47
C THR A 60 -7.82 -7.91 -6.98
N ASP A 61 -8.89 -8.26 -7.70
CA ASP A 61 -8.88 -8.19 -9.14
C ASP A 61 -9.29 -6.78 -9.59
N PHE A 62 -8.30 -5.94 -9.87
CA PHE A 62 -8.51 -4.63 -10.49
C PHE A 62 -8.43 -4.74 -12.01
N GLY A 63 -9.28 -5.59 -12.60
CA GLY A 63 -9.18 -5.88 -14.01
C GLY A 63 -7.83 -6.54 -14.33
N ASN A 64 -7.50 -6.74 -15.54
CA ASN A 64 -6.26 -7.40 -15.97
C ASN A 64 -5.05 -6.47 -15.83
N PHE A 65 -4.73 -6.07 -14.60
CA PHE A 65 -3.60 -5.15 -14.35
C PHE A 65 -2.27 -5.73 -14.85
N TYR A 66 -2.06 -7.03 -14.64
CA TYR A 66 -0.87 -7.71 -15.15
C TYR A 66 -1.23 -8.62 -16.32
N GLU A 67 -0.44 -8.54 -17.38
CA GLU A 67 -0.59 -9.41 -18.55
C GLU A 67 -0.26 -10.87 -18.19
N ASN A 68 0.74 -11.05 -17.34
CA ASN A 68 1.18 -12.34 -16.86
C ASN A 68 0.97 -12.43 -15.35
N LYS A 69 0.43 -13.53 -14.88
CA LYS A 69 0.18 -13.74 -13.46
C LYS A 69 1.32 -14.54 -12.83
N ILE A 70 1.74 -14.11 -11.64
CA ILE A 70 2.61 -14.92 -10.80
C ILE A 70 1.78 -16.06 -10.25
N THR A 71 2.10 -17.27 -10.64
CA THR A 71 1.45 -18.49 -10.11
C THR A 71 2.23 -19.07 -8.94
N THR A 72 3.55 -19.00 -9.01
CA THR A 72 4.45 -19.43 -7.94
C THR A 72 5.68 -18.54 -7.92
N PHE A 73 6.26 -18.36 -6.74
CA PHE A 73 7.57 -17.72 -6.61
C PHE A 73 8.67 -18.70 -7.02
N GLU A 74 9.72 -18.16 -7.60
CA GLU A 74 10.87 -18.93 -8.06
C GLU A 74 12.15 -18.45 -7.37
N ALA A 75 12.95 -19.37 -6.90
CA ALA A 75 14.23 -19.06 -6.29
C ALA A 75 15.15 -18.32 -7.28
N GLY A 76 15.93 -17.36 -6.77
CA GLY A 76 16.85 -16.56 -7.57
C GLY A 76 16.23 -15.37 -8.27
N LYS A 77 14.93 -15.20 -8.22
CA LYS A 77 14.24 -14.01 -8.74
C LYS A 77 13.96 -13.01 -7.63
N THR A 78 13.93 -11.74 -7.97
CA THR A 78 13.61 -10.64 -7.05
C THR A 78 12.20 -10.14 -7.30
N TYR A 79 11.39 -10.17 -6.25
CA TYR A 79 10.01 -9.72 -6.31
C TYR A 79 9.84 -8.46 -5.48
N HIS A 80 8.92 -7.61 -5.90
CA HIS A 80 8.59 -6.38 -5.20
C HIS A 80 7.19 -6.47 -4.61
N TYR A 81 7.05 -5.98 -3.40
CA TYR A 81 5.78 -5.94 -2.68
C TYR A 81 5.18 -4.53 -2.78
N GLY A 82 3.90 -4.47 -3.02
CA GLY A 82 3.16 -3.22 -2.99
C GLY A 82 1.91 -3.32 -2.14
N VAL A 83 1.51 -2.19 -1.58
CA VAL A 83 0.27 -2.07 -0.80
C VAL A 83 -0.43 -0.77 -1.16
N TYR A 84 -1.74 -0.82 -1.24
CA TYR A 84 -2.60 0.34 -1.47
C TYR A 84 -3.46 0.57 -0.24
N VAL A 85 -3.38 1.77 0.30
CA VAL A 85 -4.21 2.22 1.42
C VAL A 85 -4.85 3.57 1.08
N THR A 86 -5.99 3.82 1.66
CA THR A 86 -6.70 5.10 1.52
C THR A 86 -7.01 5.67 2.90
N THR A 87 -7.12 6.98 3.01
CA THR A 87 -7.60 7.59 4.24
C THR A 87 -9.07 7.23 4.46
N ILE A 88 -9.43 7.03 5.73
CA ILE A 88 -10.83 7.06 6.14
C ILE A 88 -11.12 8.51 6.54
N TYR A 89 -12.34 8.97 6.33
CA TYR A 89 -12.70 10.38 6.60
C TYR A 89 -11.73 11.35 5.88
N GLY A 90 -11.74 11.32 4.56
CA GLY A 90 -10.82 12.10 3.72
C GLY A 90 -10.85 13.62 3.94
N ASP A 91 -11.87 14.15 4.61
CA ASP A 91 -11.94 15.53 5.06
C ASP A 91 -11.14 15.82 6.33
N ARG A 92 -10.61 14.80 7.00
CA ARG A 92 -9.91 14.91 8.28
C ARG A 92 -8.46 14.48 8.25
N TYR A 93 -8.12 13.53 7.39
CA TYR A 93 -6.80 12.91 7.34
C TYR A 93 -6.23 12.94 5.93
N VAL A 94 -4.94 13.23 5.83
CA VAL A 94 -4.24 13.25 4.55
C VAL A 94 -2.89 12.56 4.66
N PHE A 95 -2.47 11.90 3.60
CA PHE A 95 -1.09 11.49 3.41
C PHE A 95 -0.29 12.67 2.85
N THR A 96 0.98 12.75 3.20
CA THR A 96 1.90 13.75 2.68
C THR A 96 3.13 13.07 2.09
N PRO A 97 3.99 13.81 1.37
CA PRO A 97 5.27 13.25 0.91
C PRO A 97 6.16 12.74 2.04
N ASP A 98 5.94 13.23 3.28
CA ASP A 98 6.70 12.82 4.46
C ASP A 98 6.09 11.63 5.20
N THR A 99 4.93 11.14 4.77
CA THR A 99 4.31 9.95 5.37
C THR A 99 5.24 8.75 5.20
N LYS A 100 5.56 8.10 6.31
CA LYS A 100 6.44 6.94 6.32
C LYS A 100 5.65 5.65 6.23
N LEU A 101 6.28 4.62 5.74
CA LEU A 101 5.69 3.29 5.64
C LEU A 101 6.46 2.31 6.53
N LYS A 102 5.72 1.55 7.31
CA LYS A 102 6.23 0.56 8.23
C LYS A 102 5.64 -0.79 7.86
N ILE A 103 6.48 -1.75 7.53
CA ILE A 103 6.06 -3.11 7.18
C ILE A 103 6.58 -4.06 8.26
N ASN A 104 5.67 -4.79 8.89
CA ASN A 104 6.00 -5.74 9.95
C ASN A 104 6.87 -5.13 11.06
N GLY A 105 6.57 -3.87 11.42
CA GLY A 105 7.29 -3.16 12.49
C GLY A 105 8.58 -2.48 12.07
N GLU A 106 8.96 -2.53 10.81
CA GLU A 106 10.18 -1.89 10.31
C GLU A 106 9.86 -0.79 9.30
N PHE A 107 10.52 0.36 9.43
CA PHE A 107 10.43 1.42 8.44
C PHE A 107 11.11 0.99 7.15
N VAL A 108 10.46 1.25 6.04
CA VAL A 108 10.94 0.87 4.71
C VAL A 108 10.88 2.06 3.76
N ASN A 109 11.75 2.08 2.78
CA ASN A 109 11.68 3.04 1.70
C ASN A 109 10.62 2.58 0.70
N TYR A 110 9.86 3.51 0.17
CA TYR A 110 8.81 3.20 -0.79
C TYR A 110 8.72 4.26 -1.87
N LYS A 111 8.10 3.88 -2.97
CA LYS A 111 7.69 4.82 -4.02
C LYS A 111 6.19 4.96 -3.99
N ARG A 112 5.70 6.17 -4.19
CA ARG A 112 4.29 6.40 -4.47
C ARG A 112 4.00 6.10 -5.92
N TYR A 113 2.78 5.65 -6.16
CA TYR A 113 2.32 5.42 -7.52
C TYR A 113 2.28 6.75 -8.29
N GLU A 114 2.80 6.75 -9.50
CA GLU A 114 2.77 7.92 -10.36
C GLU A 114 1.32 8.29 -10.71
N GLY A 115 0.97 9.54 -10.55
CA GLY A 115 -0.39 10.02 -10.71
C GLY A 115 -1.23 10.01 -9.43
N ASP A 116 -0.65 9.55 -8.31
CA ASP A 116 -1.31 9.63 -7.02
C ASP A 116 -1.39 11.08 -6.55
N THR A 117 -2.61 11.55 -6.28
CA THR A 117 -2.84 12.88 -5.69
C THR A 117 -2.71 12.77 -4.19
N SER A 118 -1.51 12.59 -3.73
CA SER A 118 -1.16 12.17 -2.39
C SER A 118 -1.60 13.08 -1.25
N ASP A 119 -2.10 14.25 -1.55
CA ASP A 119 -2.58 15.23 -0.55
C ASP A 119 -4.10 15.20 -0.42
N GLY A 120 -4.74 14.26 -1.07
CA GLY A 120 -6.18 14.10 -1.04
C GLY A 120 -6.62 12.98 -0.11
N ASP A 121 -7.90 12.75 -0.14
CA ASP A 121 -8.61 11.75 0.65
C ASP A 121 -8.48 10.32 0.12
N THR A 122 -7.86 10.16 -1.05
CA THR A 122 -7.60 8.86 -1.67
C THR A 122 -6.14 8.81 -2.12
N ALA A 123 -5.24 8.66 -1.19
CA ALA A 123 -3.83 8.53 -1.52
C ALA A 123 -3.42 7.05 -1.50
N GLY A 124 -2.74 6.62 -2.53
CA GLY A 124 -2.12 5.32 -2.59
C GLY A 124 -0.68 5.40 -2.11
N ILE A 125 -0.30 4.50 -1.23
CA ILE A 125 1.08 4.30 -0.84
C ILE A 125 1.55 2.98 -1.41
N TRP A 126 2.57 3.04 -2.25
CA TRP A 126 3.16 1.89 -2.92
C TRP A 126 4.53 1.63 -2.32
N HIS A 127 4.75 0.43 -1.88
CA HIS A 127 6.05 0.02 -1.38
C HIS A 127 6.56 -1.16 -2.18
N SER A 128 7.85 -1.09 -2.52
CA SER A 128 8.53 -2.12 -3.27
C SER A 128 9.72 -2.63 -2.44
N ILE A 129 9.69 -3.86 -2.06
CA ILE A 129 10.79 -4.54 -1.35
C ILE A 129 11.32 -5.72 -2.13
#